data_dcbfa38a10f5f1c37c935cbc2092f5c4
#
_entry.id   dcbfa38a10f5f1c37c935cbc2092f5c4
#
_cell.length_a   1.000
_cell.length_b   1.000
_cell.length_c   1.000
_cell.angle_alpha   90.00
_cell.angle_beta   90.00
_cell.angle_gamma   90.00
#
_symmetry.space_group_name_H-M   'P 1'
#
loop_
_entity.id
_entity.type
_entity.pdbx_description
1 polymer ?
#
loop_
_entity_poly.entity_id
_entity_poly.type
_entity_poly.pdbx_seq_one_letter_code
_entity_poly.pdbx_strand_id
1 'polypeptide(L)'
;ARASSPALAPEGSAAAPAAGVRVMASAAEADREHRAGLARLLLTRVALATNRVTTRWTGREALMLAASPYADTAALVADAQLASALSLVDELSTPANVRDPEAFETLVAAARDAHEDRVYQILSHVVRALEASAEADATVRSHPQASLEETTRDVALHGKTLLYEGFVSATPAFALPHLARYLRAGAVRIERAASSPGALGRDLEDMDRIHQAEADITAARQALERRPYEARAAAALTQARWMAEELRVSMFAQTLGTPNKVSMKRLLGVLAGAR
;
A
#
# COMPACT_ATOMS: atom_id res chain seq x y z
N ALA A 1 -7.47 36.54 7.60
CA ALA A 1 -6.24 35.86 8.08
C ALA A 1 -6.34 34.42 7.69
N ARG A 2 -5.36 33.82 6.97
CA ARG A 2 -5.28 32.38 6.76
C ARG A 2 -4.95 31.76 8.12
N ALA A 3 -5.79 30.84 8.59
CA ALA A 3 -5.48 30.07 9.78
C ALA A 3 -4.24 29.23 9.50
N SER A 4 -3.16 29.47 10.23
CA SER A 4 -1.95 28.66 10.16
C SER A 4 -2.00 27.62 11.27
N SER A 5 -1.74 26.36 10.93
CA SER A 5 -1.82 25.23 11.87
C SER A 5 -0.43 24.60 12.02
N PRO A 6 0.21 24.64 13.22
CA PRO A 6 1.48 23.97 13.43
C PRO A 6 1.29 22.46 13.47
N ALA A 7 2.23 21.73 12.88
CA ALA A 7 2.23 20.28 12.83
C ALA A 7 3.66 19.73 12.88
N LEU A 8 3.84 18.52 13.40
CA LEU A 8 5.02 17.74 13.13
C LEU A 8 4.99 17.31 11.67
N ALA A 9 6.06 17.59 10.94
CA ALA A 9 6.23 17.13 9.57
C ALA A 9 7.29 16.03 9.54
N PRO A 10 7.12 14.99 8.73
CA PRO A 10 8.13 13.94 8.60
C PRO A 10 9.39 14.51 7.95
N GLU A 11 10.54 14.17 8.53
CA GLU A 11 11.87 14.50 8.02
C GLU A 11 12.73 13.25 7.95
N GLY A 12 13.87 13.32 7.25
CA GLY A 12 14.75 12.17 7.08
C GLY A 12 14.15 11.06 6.21
N SER A 13 14.71 9.87 6.34
CA SER A 13 14.26 8.65 5.65
C SER A 13 13.63 7.65 6.63
N ALA A 14 13.15 6.50 6.13
CA ALA A 14 12.71 5.40 6.99
C ALA A 14 13.86 4.84 7.85
N ALA A 15 15.09 4.83 7.29
CA ALA A 15 16.29 4.36 7.98
C ALA A 15 16.88 5.38 8.96
N ALA A 16 16.61 6.67 8.76
CA ALA A 16 17.03 7.77 9.63
C ALA A 16 15.83 8.69 9.91
N PRO A 17 14.87 8.23 10.74
CA PRO A 17 13.63 8.96 10.98
C PRO A 17 13.87 10.22 11.79
N ALA A 18 13.24 11.31 11.37
CA ALA A 18 13.22 12.59 12.08
C ALA A 18 11.85 13.27 11.86
N ALA A 19 11.55 14.24 12.71
CA ALA A 19 10.38 15.10 12.56
C ALA A 19 10.74 16.55 12.92
N GLY A 20 10.24 17.49 12.13
CA GLY A 20 10.37 18.91 12.36
C GLY A 20 9.01 19.58 12.57
N VAL A 21 8.98 20.76 13.18
CA VAL A 21 7.74 21.52 13.31
C VAL A 21 7.58 22.44 12.11
N ARG A 22 6.44 22.34 11.42
CA ARG A 22 6.08 23.20 10.29
C ARG A 22 4.69 23.79 10.45
N VAL A 23 4.48 24.91 9.78
CA VAL A 23 3.17 25.58 9.73
C VAL A 23 2.51 25.25 8.40
N MET A 24 1.33 24.63 8.45
CA MET A 24 0.57 24.20 7.29
C MET A 24 -0.52 25.21 6.91
N ALA A 25 -0.95 25.18 5.64
CA ALA A 25 -1.94 26.09 5.09
C ALA A 25 -3.37 25.80 5.57
N SER A 26 -3.64 24.58 6.06
CA SER A 26 -4.95 24.18 6.58
C SER A 26 -4.81 23.19 7.74
N ALA A 27 -5.85 23.08 8.57
CA ALA A 27 -5.90 22.10 9.66
C ALA A 27 -5.84 20.67 9.14
N ALA A 28 -6.55 20.36 8.04
CA ALA A 28 -6.56 19.03 7.45
C ALA A 28 -5.17 18.61 6.91
N GLU A 29 -4.44 19.54 6.33
CA GLU A 29 -3.04 19.30 5.93
C GLU A 29 -2.15 19.11 7.15
N ALA A 30 -2.33 19.95 8.18
CA ALA A 30 -1.61 19.84 9.44
C ALA A 30 -1.84 18.47 10.11
N ASP A 31 -3.05 17.97 10.15
CA ASP A 31 -3.38 16.66 10.74
C ASP A 31 -2.73 15.50 9.97
N ARG A 32 -2.74 15.57 8.62
CA ARG A 32 -2.06 14.58 7.78
C ARG A 32 -0.55 14.54 8.04
N GLU A 33 0.09 15.71 8.00
CA GLU A 33 1.54 15.83 8.21
C GLU A 33 1.92 15.47 9.64
N HIS A 34 1.10 15.88 10.61
CA HIS A 34 1.31 15.58 12.03
C HIS A 34 1.28 14.08 12.30
N ARG A 35 0.34 13.35 11.72
CA ARG A 35 0.29 11.89 11.78
C ARG A 35 1.58 11.26 11.27
N ALA A 36 2.06 11.69 10.11
CA ALA A 36 3.29 11.17 9.51
C ALA A 36 4.53 11.56 10.33
N GLY A 37 4.58 12.77 10.85
CA GLY A 37 5.62 13.25 11.75
C GLY A 37 5.66 12.51 13.07
N LEU A 38 4.50 12.21 13.67
CA LEU A 38 4.39 11.39 14.89
C LEU A 38 4.95 9.97 14.68
N ALA A 39 4.65 9.34 13.54
CA ALA A 39 5.18 8.01 13.23
C ALA A 39 6.71 8.04 13.09
N ARG A 40 7.28 9.07 12.47
CA ARG A 40 8.74 9.27 12.40
C ARG A 40 9.35 9.51 13.77
N LEU A 41 8.73 10.35 14.59
CA LEU A 41 9.19 10.63 15.94
C LEU A 41 9.09 9.38 16.83
N LEU A 42 8.01 8.61 16.71
CA LEU A 42 7.84 7.34 17.41
C LEU A 42 8.99 6.36 17.11
N LEU A 43 9.39 6.24 15.84
CA LEU A 43 10.50 5.38 15.44
C LEU A 43 11.82 5.76 16.10
N THR A 44 12.06 7.02 16.42
CA THR A 44 13.30 7.40 17.17
C THR A 44 13.37 6.75 18.56
N ARG A 45 12.24 6.25 19.09
CA ARG A 45 12.11 5.71 20.44
C ARG A 45 11.91 4.19 20.48
N VAL A 46 11.37 3.59 19.41
CA VAL A 46 10.97 2.17 19.39
C VAL A 46 11.62 1.36 18.28
N ALA A 47 12.40 1.98 17.37
CA ALA A 47 13.00 1.27 16.25
C ALA A 47 13.89 0.10 16.71
N LEU A 48 13.78 -1.00 15.97
CA LEU A 48 14.55 -2.22 16.18
C LEU A 48 15.79 -2.22 15.30
N ALA A 49 16.89 -2.73 15.81
CA ALA A 49 18.05 -2.99 14.98
C ALA A 49 17.74 -4.04 13.90
N THR A 50 18.23 -3.86 12.68
CA THR A 50 17.94 -4.75 11.55
C THR A 50 18.27 -6.20 11.87
N ASN A 51 19.42 -6.47 12.52
CA ASN A 51 19.82 -7.82 12.90
C ASN A 51 18.82 -8.48 13.88
N ARG A 52 18.21 -7.73 14.79
CA ARG A 52 17.16 -8.24 15.69
C ARG A 52 15.96 -8.75 14.88
N VAL A 53 15.56 -8.04 13.84
CA VAL A 53 14.44 -8.43 12.99
C VAL A 53 14.79 -9.67 12.14
N THR A 54 15.96 -9.66 11.51
CA THR A 54 16.38 -10.70 10.56
C THR A 54 16.72 -12.04 11.22
N THR A 55 17.12 -12.06 12.50
CA THR A 55 17.45 -13.31 13.23
C THR A 55 16.25 -14.25 13.41
N ARG A 56 15.03 -13.77 13.29
CA ARG A 56 13.82 -14.61 13.37
C ARG A 56 13.37 -15.18 12.02
N TRP A 57 13.98 -14.75 10.92
CA TRP A 57 13.61 -15.24 9.60
C TRP A 57 14.09 -16.67 9.37
N THR A 58 13.25 -17.49 8.79
CA THR A 58 13.69 -18.76 8.19
C THR A 58 14.55 -18.48 6.97
N GLY A 59 15.36 -19.44 6.55
CA GLY A 59 16.17 -19.31 5.33
C GLY A 59 15.32 -19.00 4.08
N ARG A 60 14.09 -19.55 4.00
CA ARG A 60 13.15 -19.29 2.92
C ARG A 60 12.67 -17.82 2.95
N GLU A 61 12.26 -17.33 4.10
CA GLU A 61 11.82 -15.93 4.26
C GLU A 61 12.95 -14.96 3.94
N ALA A 62 14.17 -15.24 4.42
CA ALA A 62 15.32 -14.41 4.11
C ALA A 62 15.61 -14.32 2.61
N LEU A 63 15.50 -15.45 1.89
CA LEU A 63 15.66 -15.48 0.43
C LEU A 63 14.55 -14.69 -0.28
N MET A 64 13.31 -14.85 0.12
CA MET A 64 12.18 -14.13 -0.46
C MET A 64 12.29 -12.62 -0.22
N LEU A 65 12.61 -12.21 1.01
CA LEU A 65 12.74 -10.80 1.37
C LEU A 65 13.95 -10.13 0.70
N ALA A 66 15.04 -10.88 0.46
CA ALA A 66 16.19 -10.40 -0.31
C ALA A 66 15.87 -10.18 -1.80
N ALA A 67 14.86 -10.86 -2.34
CA ALA A 67 14.37 -10.66 -3.71
C ALA A 67 13.35 -9.52 -3.84
N SER A 68 13.05 -8.79 -2.75
CA SER A 68 12.14 -7.66 -2.76
C SER A 68 12.71 -6.48 -3.57
N PRO A 69 11.86 -5.51 -4.01
CA PRO A 69 12.31 -4.36 -4.80
C PRO A 69 13.11 -3.31 -4.02
N TYR A 70 13.47 -3.58 -2.77
CA TYR A 70 14.30 -2.69 -1.95
C TYR A 70 15.77 -2.84 -2.29
N ALA A 71 16.52 -1.76 -2.14
CA ALA A 71 17.97 -1.74 -2.40
C ALA A 71 18.73 -2.77 -1.54
N ASP A 72 18.29 -2.97 -0.30
CA ASP A 72 18.84 -3.95 0.63
C ASP A 72 17.83 -4.32 1.73
N THR A 73 18.21 -5.29 2.56
CA THR A 73 17.42 -5.77 3.70
C THR A 73 17.18 -4.68 4.75
N ALA A 74 18.13 -3.77 4.94
CA ALA A 74 17.98 -2.70 5.94
C ALA A 74 16.91 -1.70 5.51
N ALA A 75 16.86 -1.36 4.21
CA ALA A 75 15.83 -0.50 3.63
C ALA A 75 14.43 -1.11 3.77
N LEU A 76 14.28 -2.42 3.48
CA LEU A 76 13.03 -3.13 3.68
C LEU A 76 12.58 -3.13 5.16
N VAL A 77 13.47 -3.46 6.08
CA VAL A 77 13.18 -3.48 7.53
C VAL A 77 12.80 -2.08 8.01
N ALA A 78 13.51 -1.05 7.55
CA ALA A 78 13.19 0.33 7.91
C ALA A 78 11.79 0.74 7.43
N ASP A 79 11.41 0.37 6.21
CA ASP A 79 10.08 0.67 5.67
C ASP A 79 8.97 -0.13 6.36
N ALA A 80 9.23 -1.39 6.71
CA ALA A 80 8.30 -2.19 7.52
C ALA A 80 8.10 -1.60 8.93
N GLN A 81 9.14 -1.08 9.55
CA GLN A 81 9.04 -0.37 10.83
C GLN A 81 8.25 0.94 10.70
N LEU A 82 8.43 1.68 9.59
CA LEU A 82 7.63 2.87 9.31
C LEU A 82 6.14 2.52 9.15
N ALA A 83 5.82 1.46 8.40
CA ALA A 83 4.45 0.97 8.27
C ALA A 83 3.84 0.57 9.63
N SER A 84 4.63 -0.09 10.49
CA SER A 84 4.23 -0.41 11.86
C SER A 84 3.94 0.85 12.68
N ALA A 85 4.84 1.83 12.65
CA ALA A 85 4.66 3.08 13.39
C ALA A 85 3.42 3.86 12.94
N LEU A 86 3.18 3.96 11.61
CA LEU A 86 1.98 4.58 11.05
C LEU A 86 0.70 3.89 11.54
N SER A 87 0.68 2.55 11.52
CA SER A 87 -0.46 1.76 12.00
C SER A 87 -0.70 1.96 13.51
N LEU A 88 0.35 1.94 14.32
CA LEU A 88 0.26 2.09 15.76
C LEU A 88 -0.17 3.51 16.18
N VAL A 89 0.28 4.54 15.48
CA VAL A 89 -0.18 5.91 15.69
C VAL A 89 -1.69 6.01 15.48
N ASP A 90 -2.23 5.38 14.42
CA ASP A 90 -3.67 5.39 14.14
C ASP A 90 -4.49 4.56 15.14
N GLU A 91 -3.93 3.45 15.61
CA GLU A 91 -4.63 2.49 16.48
C GLU A 91 -4.62 2.92 17.94
N LEU A 92 -3.47 3.43 18.43
CA LEU A 92 -3.24 3.70 19.85
C LEU A 92 -3.54 5.16 20.24
N SER A 93 -3.78 6.03 19.27
CA SER A 93 -4.01 7.44 19.54
C SER A 93 -5.01 8.07 18.55
N THR A 94 -5.45 9.28 18.90
CA THR A 94 -5.96 10.23 17.93
C THR A 94 -4.81 11.19 17.61
N PRO A 95 -4.18 11.12 16.43
CA PRO A 95 -2.93 11.88 16.17
C PRO A 95 -3.05 13.36 16.47
N ALA A 96 -4.21 13.98 16.16
CA ALA A 96 -4.48 15.39 16.42
C ALA A 96 -4.38 15.77 17.94
N ASN A 97 -4.51 14.80 18.84
CA ASN A 97 -4.48 15.02 20.29
C ASN A 97 -3.08 14.82 20.89
N VAL A 98 -2.13 14.27 20.15
CA VAL A 98 -0.75 14.05 20.62
C VAL A 98 0.06 15.33 20.34
N ARG A 99 -0.09 16.36 21.20
CA ARG A 99 0.49 17.69 20.98
C ARG A 99 1.49 18.13 22.06
N ASP A 100 1.69 17.34 23.08
CA ASP A 100 2.60 17.62 24.19
C ASP A 100 3.46 16.37 24.53
N PRO A 101 4.55 16.54 25.30
CA PRO A 101 5.44 15.45 25.65
C PRO A 101 4.76 14.32 26.43
N GLU A 102 3.79 14.58 27.30
CA GLU A 102 3.12 13.58 28.12
C GLU A 102 2.26 12.65 27.26
N ALA A 103 1.45 13.21 26.34
CA ALA A 103 0.67 12.44 25.37
C ALA A 103 1.58 11.61 24.45
N PHE A 104 2.73 12.16 24.06
CA PHE A 104 3.70 11.43 23.25
C PHE A 104 4.36 10.28 24.03
N GLU A 105 4.79 10.47 25.27
CA GLU A 105 5.37 9.38 26.10
C GLU A 105 4.34 8.27 26.37
N THR A 106 3.06 8.62 26.53
CA THR A 106 1.97 7.64 26.63
C THR A 106 1.87 6.78 25.34
N LEU A 107 1.92 7.41 24.17
CA LEU A 107 1.96 6.71 22.89
C LEU A 107 3.20 5.82 22.76
N VAL A 108 4.39 6.31 23.13
CA VAL A 108 5.64 5.55 23.11
C VAL A 108 5.53 4.30 23.99
N ALA A 109 5.01 4.44 25.21
CA ALA A 109 4.87 3.32 26.14
C ALA A 109 3.95 2.24 25.54
N ALA A 110 2.78 2.62 25.02
CA ALA A 110 1.84 1.69 24.41
C ALA A 110 2.40 1.04 23.13
N ALA A 111 3.10 1.80 22.30
CA ALA A 111 3.65 1.30 21.04
C ALA A 111 4.84 0.37 21.23
N ARG A 112 5.64 0.53 22.30
CA ARG A 112 6.86 -0.25 22.54
C ARG A 112 6.59 -1.75 22.62
N ASP A 113 5.50 -2.14 23.25
CA ASP A 113 5.14 -3.55 23.43
C ASP A 113 4.56 -4.16 22.12
N ALA A 114 3.89 -3.34 21.30
CA ALA A 114 3.21 -3.79 20.09
C ALA A 114 4.08 -3.72 18.81
N HIS A 115 5.13 -2.89 18.81
CA HIS A 115 5.88 -2.55 17.59
C HIS A 115 6.58 -3.75 16.98
N GLU A 116 7.27 -4.55 17.76
CA GLU A 116 8.03 -5.72 17.26
C GLU A 116 7.10 -6.73 16.61
N ASP A 117 6.02 -7.11 17.25
CA ASP A 117 5.06 -8.07 16.71
C ASP A 117 4.38 -7.54 15.45
N ARG A 118 4.08 -6.24 15.41
CA ARG A 118 3.53 -5.59 14.23
C ARG A 118 4.51 -5.62 13.05
N VAL A 119 5.80 -5.40 13.28
CA VAL A 119 6.83 -5.51 12.23
C VAL A 119 6.86 -6.92 11.65
N TYR A 120 6.83 -7.98 12.48
CA TYR A 120 6.80 -9.36 11.99
C TYR A 120 5.50 -9.68 11.25
N GLN A 121 4.36 -9.20 11.70
CA GLN A 121 3.09 -9.34 11.01
C GLN A 121 3.15 -8.71 9.61
N ILE A 122 3.66 -7.48 9.50
CA ILE A 122 3.86 -6.78 8.24
C ILE A 122 4.78 -7.57 7.31
N LEU A 123 5.95 -8.00 7.79
CA LEU A 123 6.90 -8.78 7.00
C LEU A 123 6.31 -10.12 6.54
N SER A 124 5.46 -10.76 7.33
CA SER A 124 4.77 -11.97 6.90
C SER A 124 3.77 -11.71 5.75
N HIS A 125 3.15 -10.52 5.68
CA HIS A 125 2.34 -10.11 4.53
C HIS A 125 3.22 -9.84 3.31
N VAL A 126 4.39 -9.23 3.51
CA VAL A 126 5.37 -8.98 2.44
C VAL A 126 5.87 -10.29 1.83
N VAL A 127 6.26 -11.28 2.64
CA VAL A 127 6.67 -12.61 2.16
C VAL A 127 5.59 -13.22 1.27
N ARG A 128 4.33 -13.23 1.74
CA ARG A 128 3.21 -13.77 0.96
C ARG A 128 2.96 -13.02 -0.34
N ALA A 129 3.17 -11.70 -0.36
CA ALA A 129 3.05 -10.90 -1.56
C ALA A 129 4.17 -11.22 -2.56
N LEU A 130 5.42 -11.35 -2.10
CA LEU A 130 6.56 -11.73 -2.93
C LEU A 130 6.42 -13.15 -3.50
N GLU A 131 5.94 -14.11 -2.71
CA GLU A 131 5.62 -15.47 -3.18
C GLU A 131 4.56 -15.44 -4.30
N ALA A 132 3.49 -14.68 -4.11
CA ALA A 132 2.44 -14.53 -5.12
C ALA A 132 2.93 -13.80 -6.39
N SER A 133 3.85 -12.84 -6.26
CA SER A 133 4.50 -12.21 -7.40
C SER A 133 5.36 -13.20 -8.17
N ALA A 134 6.17 -14.00 -7.48
CA ALA A 134 6.99 -15.03 -8.12
C ALA A 134 6.14 -16.09 -8.85
N GLU A 135 4.98 -16.45 -8.29
CA GLU A 135 3.99 -17.32 -8.94
C GLU A 135 3.43 -16.69 -10.22
N ALA A 136 3.03 -15.42 -10.17
CA ALA A 136 2.54 -14.68 -11.34
C ALA A 136 3.61 -14.56 -12.43
N ASP A 137 4.86 -14.23 -12.06
CA ASP A 137 5.99 -14.15 -12.98
C ASP A 137 6.32 -15.51 -13.63
N ALA A 138 6.20 -16.61 -12.88
CA ALA A 138 6.35 -17.95 -13.42
C ALA A 138 5.25 -18.28 -14.44
N THR A 139 4.00 -17.87 -14.14
CA THR A 139 2.86 -18.05 -15.05
C THR A 139 3.04 -17.22 -16.32
N VAL A 140 3.50 -15.98 -16.24
CA VAL A 140 3.86 -15.15 -17.41
C VAL A 140 4.88 -15.88 -18.29
N ARG A 141 5.95 -16.42 -17.72
CA ARG A 141 7.00 -17.13 -18.47
C ARG A 141 6.52 -18.44 -19.09
N SER A 142 5.55 -19.12 -18.48
CA SER A 142 5.00 -20.38 -19.00
C SER A 142 3.96 -20.19 -20.11
N HIS A 143 3.54 -18.96 -20.40
CA HIS A 143 2.57 -18.62 -21.43
C HIS A 143 3.14 -17.65 -22.50
N PRO A 144 4.13 -18.11 -23.30
CA PRO A 144 4.83 -17.25 -24.27
C PRO A 144 4.05 -17.02 -25.58
N GLN A 145 2.79 -17.45 -25.66
CA GLN A 145 1.98 -17.32 -26.87
C GLN A 145 1.72 -15.85 -27.22
N ALA A 146 1.94 -15.48 -28.49
CA ALA A 146 1.73 -14.12 -28.96
C ALA A 146 0.29 -13.60 -28.72
N SER A 147 -0.69 -14.50 -28.74
CA SER A 147 -2.09 -14.15 -28.44
C SER A 147 -2.32 -13.68 -27.02
N LEU A 148 -1.45 -14.06 -26.06
CA LEU A 148 -1.53 -13.68 -24.64
C LEU A 148 -0.60 -12.51 -24.28
N GLU A 149 0.12 -11.94 -25.23
CA GLU A 149 1.14 -10.92 -24.97
C GLU A 149 0.58 -9.70 -24.22
N GLU A 150 -0.60 -9.22 -24.61
CA GLU A 150 -1.23 -8.07 -23.94
C GLU A 150 -1.63 -8.41 -22.51
N THR A 151 -2.25 -9.57 -22.26
CA THR A 151 -2.64 -10.03 -20.94
C THR A 151 -1.41 -10.22 -20.02
N THR A 152 -0.36 -10.91 -20.53
CA THR A 152 0.84 -11.16 -19.73
C THR A 152 1.64 -9.89 -19.44
N ARG A 153 1.68 -8.97 -20.41
CA ARG A 153 2.29 -7.65 -20.21
C ARG A 153 1.54 -6.83 -19.17
N ASP A 154 0.19 -6.78 -19.22
CA ASP A 154 -0.61 -6.06 -18.22
C ASP A 154 -0.39 -6.66 -16.81
N VAL A 155 -0.39 -7.98 -16.66
CA VAL A 155 -0.12 -8.65 -15.39
C VAL A 155 1.25 -8.27 -14.84
N ALA A 156 2.29 -8.30 -15.68
CA ALA A 156 3.65 -7.96 -15.26
C ALA A 156 3.78 -6.46 -14.87
N LEU A 157 3.15 -5.57 -15.61
CA LEU A 157 3.14 -4.13 -15.29
C LEU A 157 2.35 -3.84 -14.02
N HIS A 158 1.17 -4.46 -13.86
CA HIS A 158 0.35 -4.31 -12.67
C HIS A 158 1.11 -4.78 -11.41
N GLY A 159 1.82 -5.91 -11.46
CA GLY A 159 2.66 -6.37 -10.34
C GLY A 159 3.66 -5.30 -9.87
N LYS A 160 4.28 -4.58 -10.81
CA LYS A 160 5.20 -3.47 -10.50
C LYS A 160 4.53 -2.25 -9.86
N THR A 161 3.24 -2.06 -10.06
CA THR A 161 2.48 -0.99 -9.36
C THR A 161 2.16 -1.32 -7.91
N LEU A 162 2.23 -2.60 -7.54
CA LEU A 162 1.98 -3.10 -6.18
C LEU A 162 3.27 -3.31 -5.39
N LEU A 163 4.34 -3.75 -6.05
CA LEU A 163 5.64 -4.03 -5.43
C LEU A 163 6.72 -3.13 -6.03
N TYR A 164 7.08 -2.10 -5.31
CA TYR A 164 8.12 -1.13 -5.64
C TYR A 164 8.87 -0.73 -4.37
N GLU A 165 10.00 -0.08 -4.47
CA GLU A 165 10.72 0.39 -3.29
C GLU A 165 9.87 1.39 -2.48
N GLY A 166 9.65 1.10 -1.20
CA GLY A 166 8.78 1.90 -0.32
C GLY A 166 7.30 1.46 -0.29
N PHE A 167 6.92 0.38 -0.97
CA PHE A 167 5.52 -0.03 -1.05
C PHE A 167 4.91 -0.42 0.30
N VAL A 168 5.72 -0.87 1.26
CA VAL A 168 5.22 -1.40 2.54
C VAL A 168 4.56 -0.30 3.36
N SER A 169 5.24 0.83 3.56
CA SER A 169 4.68 1.97 4.29
C SER A 169 3.69 2.80 3.46
N ALA A 170 3.80 2.76 2.12
CA ALA A 170 2.88 3.43 1.21
C ALA A 170 1.54 2.68 1.07
N THR A 171 1.50 1.38 1.37
CA THR A 171 0.28 0.58 1.34
C THR A 171 -0.50 0.74 2.64
N PRO A 172 -1.78 1.16 2.61
CA PRO A 172 -2.60 1.24 3.81
C PRO A 172 -2.68 -0.09 4.55
N ALA A 173 -2.71 -0.05 5.88
CA ALA A 173 -2.72 -1.24 6.74
C ALA A 173 -3.86 -2.22 6.37
N PHE A 174 -5.03 -1.73 5.94
CA PHE A 174 -6.14 -2.57 5.50
C PHE A 174 -5.89 -3.29 4.17
N ALA A 175 -5.02 -2.75 3.29
CA ALA A 175 -4.75 -3.29 1.96
C ALA A 175 -3.56 -4.25 1.94
N LEU A 176 -2.58 -4.04 2.82
CA LEU A 176 -1.34 -4.82 2.87
C LEU A 176 -1.57 -6.35 2.97
N PRO A 177 -2.51 -6.88 3.78
CA PRO A 177 -2.80 -8.30 3.83
C PRO A 177 -3.35 -8.88 2.52
N HIS A 178 -3.89 -8.03 1.64
CA HIS A 178 -4.53 -8.42 0.40
C HIS A 178 -3.61 -8.41 -0.82
N LEU A 179 -2.39 -7.83 -0.73
CA LEU A 179 -1.45 -7.76 -1.86
C LEU A 179 -1.18 -9.13 -2.50
N ALA A 180 -0.96 -10.18 -1.67
CA ALA A 180 -0.77 -11.53 -2.19
C ALA A 180 -1.94 -12.02 -3.05
N ARG A 181 -3.18 -11.68 -2.69
CA ARG A 181 -4.37 -12.03 -3.45
C ARG A 181 -4.46 -11.26 -4.76
N TYR A 182 -4.13 -9.96 -4.74
CA TYR A 182 -4.11 -9.13 -5.95
C TYR A 182 -3.07 -9.63 -6.96
N LEU A 183 -1.88 -9.99 -6.49
CA LEU A 183 -0.81 -10.54 -7.32
C LEU A 183 -1.16 -11.92 -7.87
N ARG A 184 -1.68 -12.83 -7.03
CA ARG A 184 -2.13 -14.16 -7.45
C ARG A 184 -3.26 -14.10 -8.46
N ALA A 185 -4.10 -13.06 -8.42
CA ALA A 185 -5.14 -12.85 -9.41
C ALA A 185 -4.56 -12.71 -10.84
N GLY A 186 -3.34 -12.22 -10.99
CA GLY A 186 -2.63 -12.16 -12.26
C GLY A 186 -2.37 -13.54 -12.87
N ALA A 187 -1.88 -14.50 -12.05
CA ALA A 187 -1.66 -15.87 -12.51
C ALA A 187 -2.98 -16.54 -12.94
N VAL A 188 -4.01 -16.46 -12.09
CA VAL A 188 -5.36 -17.00 -12.40
C VAL A 188 -5.94 -16.40 -13.69
N ARG A 189 -5.73 -15.10 -13.89
CA ARG A 189 -6.16 -14.39 -15.09
C ARG A 189 -5.53 -14.97 -16.36
N ILE A 190 -4.20 -15.14 -16.38
CA ILE A 190 -3.47 -15.68 -17.53
C ILE A 190 -3.97 -17.08 -17.87
N GLU A 191 -4.08 -17.98 -16.88
CA GLU A 191 -4.59 -19.34 -17.08
C GLU A 191 -6.01 -19.35 -17.65
N ARG A 192 -6.88 -18.47 -17.15
CA ARG A 192 -8.24 -18.32 -17.66
C ARG A 192 -8.26 -17.79 -19.10
N ALA A 193 -7.48 -16.75 -19.40
CA ALA A 193 -7.41 -16.18 -20.75
C ALA A 193 -6.88 -17.21 -21.76
N ALA A 194 -5.92 -18.04 -21.36
CA ALA A 194 -5.35 -19.11 -22.17
C ALA A 194 -6.33 -20.26 -22.46
N SER A 195 -7.42 -20.40 -21.70
CA SER A 195 -8.31 -21.54 -21.78
C SER A 195 -9.13 -21.63 -23.09
N SER A 196 -9.41 -20.50 -23.74
CA SER A 196 -10.10 -20.46 -25.00
C SER A 196 -10.04 -19.06 -25.66
N PRO A 197 -10.22 -18.94 -27.00
CA PRO A 197 -10.30 -17.64 -27.68
C PRO A 197 -11.42 -16.73 -27.14
N GLY A 198 -12.56 -17.29 -26.74
CA GLY A 198 -13.65 -16.52 -26.14
C GLY A 198 -13.35 -16.05 -24.73
N ALA A 199 -12.52 -16.77 -23.96
CA ALA A 199 -12.03 -16.31 -22.67
C ALA A 199 -11.04 -15.16 -22.81
N LEU A 200 -10.13 -15.24 -23.78
CA LEU A 200 -9.20 -14.18 -24.11
C LEU A 200 -9.92 -12.91 -24.58
N GLY A 201 -10.92 -13.03 -25.45
CA GLY A 201 -11.69 -11.85 -25.90
C GLY A 201 -12.36 -11.11 -24.73
N ARG A 202 -12.97 -11.84 -23.78
CA ARG A 202 -13.54 -11.23 -22.57
C ARG A 202 -12.47 -10.62 -21.66
N ASP A 203 -11.29 -11.22 -21.56
CA ASP A 203 -10.18 -10.69 -20.79
C ASP A 203 -9.74 -9.32 -21.29
N LEU A 204 -9.59 -9.17 -22.61
CA LEU A 204 -9.19 -7.91 -23.23
C LEU A 204 -10.27 -6.82 -23.06
N GLU A 205 -11.56 -7.16 -23.22
CA GLU A 205 -12.65 -6.22 -22.94
C GLU A 205 -12.67 -5.75 -21.46
N ASP A 206 -12.46 -6.67 -20.53
CA ASP A 206 -12.40 -6.36 -19.09
C ASP A 206 -11.14 -5.54 -18.75
N MET A 207 -10.02 -5.80 -19.44
CA MET A 207 -8.79 -5.03 -19.31
C MET A 207 -9.00 -3.56 -19.70
N ASP A 208 -9.64 -3.30 -20.83
CA ASP A 208 -9.95 -1.93 -21.25
C ASP A 208 -10.81 -1.19 -20.23
N ARG A 209 -11.81 -1.87 -19.66
CA ARG A 209 -12.69 -1.29 -18.64
C ARG A 209 -11.94 -0.93 -17.36
N ILE A 210 -11.04 -1.78 -16.91
CA ILE A 210 -10.28 -1.49 -15.67
C ILE A 210 -9.23 -0.40 -15.90
N HIS A 211 -8.58 -0.39 -17.07
CA HIS A 211 -7.64 0.67 -17.43
C HIS A 211 -8.32 2.03 -17.51
N GLN A 212 -9.55 2.11 -18.05
CA GLN A 212 -10.30 3.36 -18.01
C GLN A 212 -10.60 3.83 -16.59
N ALA A 213 -11.00 2.93 -15.69
CA ALA A 213 -11.22 3.28 -14.28
C ALA A 213 -9.95 3.76 -13.57
N GLU A 214 -8.81 3.14 -13.85
CA GLU A 214 -7.50 3.55 -13.31
C GLU A 214 -7.05 4.91 -13.86
N ALA A 215 -7.32 5.18 -15.15
CA ALA A 215 -7.09 6.49 -15.73
C ALA A 215 -7.95 7.58 -15.08
N ASP A 216 -9.23 7.29 -14.81
CA ASP A 216 -10.14 8.21 -14.12
C ASP A 216 -9.68 8.49 -12.68
N ILE A 217 -9.18 7.48 -11.94
CA ILE A 217 -8.59 7.65 -10.59
C ILE A 217 -7.34 8.52 -10.68
N THR A 218 -6.49 8.28 -11.66
CA THR A 218 -5.25 9.05 -11.87
C THR A 218 -5.56 10.51 -12.18
N ALA A 219 -6.52 10.77 -13.07
CA ALA A 219 -6.96 12.12 -13.40
C ALA A 219 -7.56 12.86 -12.19
N ALA A 220 -8.37 12.17 -11.37
CA ALA A 220 -8.92 12.75 -10.15
C ALA A 220 -7.83 13.06 -9.11
N ARG A 221 -6.80 12.21 -8.98
CA ARG A 221 -5.63 12.47 -8.13
C ARG A 221 -4.88 13.72 -8.57
N GLN A 222 -4.54 13.82 -9.85
CA GLN A 222 -3.87 15.00 -10.41
C GLN A 222 -4.68 16.28 -10.23
N ALA A 223 -6.01 16.20 -10.35
CA ALA A 223 -6.89 17.33 -10.11
C ALA A 223 -6.89 17.76 -8.62
N LEU A 224 -6.86 16.80 -7.69
CA LEU A 224 -6.78 17.08 -6.26
C LEU A 224 -5.43 17.69 -5.85
N GLU A 225 -4.32 17.26 -6.43
CA GLU A 225 -2.97 17.81 -6.16
C GLU A 225 -2.84 19.31 -6.51
N ARG A 226 -3.69 19.80 -7.41
CA ARG A 226 -3.73 21.22 -7.82
C ARG A 226 -4.60 22.12 -6.93
N ARG A 227 -5.27 21.53 -5.94
CA ARG A 227 -6.18 22.22 -5.01
C ARG A 227 -5.64 22.15 -3.58
N PRO A 228 -6.13 22.98 -2.66
CA PRO A 228 -5.86 22.81 -1.25
C PRO A 228 -6.24 21.38 -0.79
N TYR A 229 -5.47 20.82 0.14
CA TYR A 229 -5.71 19.48 0.63
C TYR A 229 -7.10 19.32 1.27
N GLU A 230 -7.84 18.35 0.81
CA GLU A 230 -9.16 17.98 1.31
C GLU A 230 -9.14 16.52 1.78
N ALA A 231 -9.22 16.30 3.10
CA ALA A 231 -9.08 14.96 3.71
C ALA A 231 -10.13 13.96 3.17
N ARG A 232 -11.38 14.41 2.95
CA ARG A 232 -12.46 13.56 2.42
C ARG A 232 -12.19 13.12 0.99
N ALA A 233 -11.75 14.02 0.14
CA ALA A 233 -11.41 13.71 -1.25
C ALA A 233 -10.20 12.78 -1.34
N ALA A 234 -9.16 13.02 -0.53
CA ALA A 234 -7.99 12.14 -0.44
C ALA A 234 -8.36 10.72 0.05
N ALA A 235 -9.23 10.61 1.05
CA ALA A 235 -9.74 9.33 1.53
C ALA A 235 -10.56 8.59 0.44
N ALA A 236 -11.42 9.31 -0.30
CA ALA A 236 -12.20 8.74 -1.40
C ALA A 236 -11.28 8.22 -2.54
N LEU A 237 -10.21 8.96 -2.88
CA LEU A 237 -9.23 8.50 -3.86
C LEU A 237 -8.47 7.25 -3.38
N THR A 238 -8.07 7.22 -2.12
CA THR A 238 -7.44 6.03 -1.53
C THR A 238 -8.39 4.83 -1.59
N GLN A 239 -9.64 5.02 -1.21
CA GLN A 239 -10.67 3.97 -1.30
C GLN A 239 -10.88 3.51 -2.75
N ALA A 240 -11.01 4.43 -3.70
CA ALA A 240 -11.21 4.10 -5.12
C ALA A 240 -10.01 3.30 -5.67
N ARG A 241 -8.77 3.67 -5.32
CA ARG A 241 -7.55 2.95 -5.71
C ARG A 241 -7.59 1.48 -5.28
N TRP A 242 -7.94 1.19 -4.03
CA TRP A 242 -7.98 -0.19 -3.54
C TRP A 242 -9.26 -0.93 -3.96
N MET A 243 -10.35 -0.23 -4.23
CA MET A 243 -11.51 -0.82 -4.90
C MET A 243 -11.20 -1.26 -6.33
N ALA A 244 -10.31 -0.58 -7.05
CA ALA A 244 -9.86 -1.03 -8.37
C ALA A 244 -9.14 -2.39 -8.28
N GLU A 245 -8.32 -2.63 -7.24
CA GLU A 245 -7.71 -3.94 -7.02
C GLU A 245 -8.75 -5.04 -6.75
N GLU A 246 -9.74 -4.76 -5.91
CA GLU A 246 -10.85 -5.70 -5.67
C GLU A 246 -11.65 -5.95 -6.96
N LEU A 247 -11.83 -4.92 -7.79
CA LEU A 247 -12.51 -5.04 -9.07
C LEU A 247 -11.72 -5.92 -10.05
N ARG A 248 -10.37 -5.79 -10.11
CA ARG A 248 -9.51 -6.69 -10.87
C ARG A 248 -9.72 -8.16 -10.44
N VAL A 249 -9.72 -8.45 -9.14
CA VAL A 249 -10.00 -9.81 -8.62
C VAL A 249 -11.39 -10.27 -9.05
N SER A 250 -12.41 -9.42 -8.91
CA SER A 250 -13.80 -9.76 -9.28
C SER A 250 -13.99 -10.03 -10.77
N MET A 251 -13.25 -9.33 -11.65
CA MET A 251 -13.36 -9.47 -13.10
C MET A 251 -12.54 -10.66 -13.62
N PHE A 252 -11.30 -10.78 -13.17
CA PHE A 252 -10.34 -11.71 -13.74
C PHE A 252 -10.17 -13.02 -12.96
N ALA A 253 -10.37 -13.01 -11.66
CA ALA A 253 -10.03 -14.13 -10.76
C ALA A 253 -11.11 -14.36 -9.69
N GLN A 254 -12.37 -14.52 -10.10
CA GLN A 254 -13.54 -14.65 -9.21
C GLN A 254 -13.39 -15.77 -8.17
N THR A 255 -12.65 -16.82 -8.48
CA THR A 255 -12.38 -17.95 -7.57
C THR A 255 -11.64 -17.55 -6.31
N LEU A 256 -10.89 -16.43 -6.33
CA LEU A 256 -10.18 -15.91 -5.16
C LEU A 256 -11.09 -15.12 -4.20
N GLY A 257 -12.29 -14.74 -4.64
CA GLY A 257 -13.25 -13.96 -3.87
C GLY A 257 -12.80 -12.54 -3.55
N THR A 258 -13.75 -11.71 -3.15
CA THR A 258 -13.52 -10.35 -2.64
C THR A 258 -14.18 -10.20 -1.27
N PRO A 259 -13.55 -9.51 -0.29
CA PRO A 259 -14.12 -9.32 1.04
C PRO A 259 -15.48 -8.61 1.01
N ASN A 260 -15.65 -7.70 0.06
CA ASN A 260 -16.86 -6.91 -0.14
C ASN A 260 -17.31 -6.97 -1.60
N LYS A 261 -18.61 -6.80 -1.81
CA LYS A 261 -19.14 -6.65 -3.17
C LYS A 261 -18.58 -5.40 -3.83
N VAL A 262 -17.89 -5.57 -4.93
CA VAL A 262 -17.32 -4.50 -5.75
C VAL A 262 -17.98 -4.49 -7.13
N SER A 263 -18.08 -3.31 -7.73
CA SER A 263 -18.52 -3.14 -9.12
C SER A 263 -18.02 -1.82 -9.67
N MET A 264 -17.93 -1.69 -10.98
CA MET A 264 -17.57 -0.46 -11.67
C MET A 264 -18.45 0.72 -11.20
N LYS A 265 -19.78 0.52 -11.09
CA LYS A 265 -20.71 1.55 -10.61
C LYS A 265 -20.36 2.05 -9.21
N ARG A 266 -20.00 1.15 -8.28
CA ARG A 266 -19.62 1.52 -6.91
C ARG A 266 -18.28 2.28 -6.90
N LEU A 267 -17.29 1.83 -7.66
CA LEU A 267 -15.99 2.50 -7.78
C LEU A 267 -16.17 3.93 -8.30
N LEU A 268 -16.90 4.11 -9.40
CA LEU A 268 -17.20 5.44 -9.97
C LEU A 268 -18.00 6.32 -8.99
N GLY A 269 -18.91 5.73 -8.20
CA GLY A 269 -19.60 6.44 -7.13
C GLY A 269 -18.69 6.98 -6.03
N VAL A 270 -17.71 6.19 -5.60
CA VAL A 270 -16.69 6.64 -4.64
C VAL A 270 -15.80 7.72 -5.25
N LEU A 271 -15.39 7.55 -6.49
CA LEU A 271 -14.55 8.50 -7.22
C LEU A 271 -15.26 9.85 -7.42
N ALA A 272 -16.57 9.86 -7.61
CA ALA A 272 -17.36 11.10 -7.70
C ALA A 272 -17.28 11.92 -6.40
N GLY A 273 -17.12 11.28 -5.25
CA GLY A 273 -16.90 11.94 -3.95
C GLY A 273 -15.52 12.58 -3.79
N ALA A 274 -14.58 12.31 -4.71
CA ALA A 274 -13.24 12.90 -4.74
C ALA A 274 -13.12 14.11 -5.68
N ARG A 275 -14.17 14.38 -6.47
CA ARG A 275 -14.23 15.51 -7.42
C ARG A 275 -14.86 16.72 -6.74
#